data_e9010d5dd30fc830d0fcb2998d31b188
#
_entry.id   e9010d5dd30fc830d0fcb2998d31b188
#
_cell.length_a   1.000
_cell.length_b   1.000
_cell.length_c   1.000
_cell.angle_alpha   90.00
_cell.angle_beta   90.00
_cell.angle_gamma   90.00
#
_symmetry.space_group_name_H-M   'P 1'
#
loop_
_entity.id
_entity.type
_entity.pdbx_description
1 polymer ?
#
loop_
_entity_poly.entity_id
_entity_poly.type
_entity_poly.pdbx_seq_one_letter_code
_entity_poly.pdbx_strand_id
1 'polypeptide(L)'
;MQNNIHNKLSIATFEKNPIKRGFFKFLERLIGVTTVDQIYCESKIQDKDENWWSSALRVLNIDVDIKYLNNVEVPEKESLIVVCNHPYGITDGILLGKILSFY
;
A
#
# COMPACT_ATOMS: atom_id res chain seq x y z
N MET A 1 7.74 -26.56 -3.37
CA MET A 1 7.26 -25.88 -2.13
C MET A 1 6.74 -24.50 -2.53
N GLN A 2 5.47 -24.40 -2.85
CA GLN A 2 4.82 -23.10 -3.00
C GLN A 2 4.57 -22.56 -1.59
N ASN A 3 5.41 -21.66 -1.15
CA ASN A 3 5.26 -21.01 0.14
C ASN A 3 3.98 -20.17 0.12
N ASN A 4 3.06 -20.52 0.98
CA ASN A 4 1.85 -19.77 1.34
C ASN A 4 2.22 -18.38 1.92
N ILE A 5 2.65 -17.47 1.06
CA ILE A 5 2.91 -16.08 1.42
C ILE A 5 1.59 -15.28 1.41
N HIS A 6 0.54 -15.84 0.82
CA HIS A 6 -0.71 -15.17 0.49
C HIS A 6 -1.68 -14.82 1.63
N ASN A 7 -1.34 -14.96 2.89
CA ASN A 7 -2.32 -14.72 3.95
C ASN A 7 -1.77 -14.06 5.22
N LYS A 8 -0.74 -13.23 5.10
CA LYS A 8 -0.16 -12.60 6.30
C LYS A 8 -1.06 -11.56 6.96
N LEU A 9 -1.95 -10.93 6.19
CA LEU A 9 -2.85 -9.87 6.67
C LEU A 9 -4.28 -10.35 6.88
N SER A 10 -4.60 -11.60 6.56
CA SER A 10 -5.96 -12.13 6.66
C SER A 10 -6.29 -12.58 8.08
N ILE A 11 -7.26 -11.91 8.70
CA ILE A 11 -7.84 -12.28 9.98
C ILE A 11 -8.61 -13.60 9.87
N ALA A 12 -9.20 -13.88 8.72
CA ALA A 12 -9.94 -15.12 8.46
C ALA A 12 -9.07 -16.37 8.63
N THR A 13 -7.75 -16.26 8.50
CA THR A 13 -6.81 -17.38 8.69
C THR A 13 -6.74 -17.84 10.13
N PHE A 14 -7.00 -16.95 11.08
CA PHE A 14 -6.96 -17.26 12.52
C PHE A 14 -8.30 -17.78 13.07
N GLU A 15 -9.38 -17.69 12.30
CA GLU A 15 -10.71 -18.11 12.74
C GLU A 15 -10.91 -19.62 12.50
N LYS A 16 -11.26 -20.34 13.55
CA LYS A 16 -11.48 -21.80 13.53
C LYS A 16 -12.88 -22.20 13.05
N ASN A 17 -13.86 -21.31 13.20
CA ASN A 17 -15.24 -21.59 12.81
C ASN A 17 -15.44 -21.35 11.31
N PRO A 18 -15.87 -22.35 10.51
CA PRO A 18 -15.96 -22.24 9.06
C PRO A 18 -16.95 -21.16 8.58
N ILE A 19 -18.04 -20.92 9.32
CA ILE A 19 -19.06 -19.92 8.97
C ILE A 19 -18.50 -18.51 9.20
N LYS A 20 -17.89 -18.28 10.36
CA LYS A 20 -17.24 -17.00 10.69
C LYS A 20 -16.07 -16.72 9.77
N ARG A 21 -15.29 -17.74 9.43
CA ARG A 21 -14.18 -17.64 8.47
C ARG A 21 -14.66 -17.20 7.10
N GLY A 22 -15.78 -17.73 6.60
CA GLY A 22 -16.39 -17.30 5.34
C GLY A 22 -16.83 -15.84 5.37
N PHE A 23 -17.44 -15.41 6.48
CA PHE A 23 -17.86 -14.03 6.67
C PHE A 23 -16.67 -13.07 6.74
N PHE A 24 -15.60 -13.41 7.48
CA PHE A 24 -14.39 -12.59 7.51
C PHE A 24 -13.71 -12.49 6.16
N LYS A 25 -13.63 -13.57 5.38
CA LYS A 25 -13.12 -13.52 4.01
C LYS A 25 -13.92 -12.59 3.10
N PHE A 26 -15.24 -12.60 3.25
CA PHE A 26 -16.10 -11.68 2.50
C PHE A 26 -15.86 -10.22 2.89
N LEU A 27 -15.74 -9.93 4.20
CA LEU A 27 -15.41 -8.58 4.68
C LEU A 27 -14.04 -8.12 4.22
N GLU A 28 -13.01 -8.98 4.31
CA GLU A 28 -11.66 -8.67 3.84
C GLU A 28 -11.62 -8.32 2.35
N ARG A 29 -12.44 -9.01 1.55
CA ARG A 29 -12.57 -8.72 0.12
C ARG A 29 -13.24 -7.37 -0.14
N LEU A 30 -14.25 -7.00 0.66
CA LEU A 30 -14.92 -5.70 0.56
C LEU A 30 -14.00 -4.54 0.97
N ILE A 31 -13.19 -4.75 2.01
CA ILE A 31 -12.26 -3.73 2.55
C ILE A 31 -11.00 -3.61 1.70
N GLY A 32 -10.74 -4.55 0.81
CA GLY A 32 -9.56 -4.53 -0.06
C GLY A 32 -8.28 -5.08 0.58
N VAL A 33 -8.38 -5.78 1.71
CA VAL A 33 -7.21 -6.42 2.37
C VAL A 33 -6.50 -7.38 1.43
N THR A 34 -7.24 -8.13 0.63
CA THR A 34 -6.69 -9.04 -0.38
C THR A 34 -5.89 -8.29 -1.45
N THR A 35 -6.33 -7.10 -1.84
CA THR A 35 -5.63 -6.24 -2.79
C THR A 35 -4.32 -5.73 -2.22
N VAL A 36 -4.32 -5.30 -0.95
CA VAL A 36 -3.10 -4.85 -0.25
C VAL A 36 -2.09 -5.98 -0.10
N ASP A 37 -2.55 -7.19 0.22
CA ASP A 37 -1.69 -8.37 0.35
C ASP A 37 -1.08 -8.75 -1.00
N GLN A 38 -1.84 -8.68 -2.09
CA GLN A 38 -1.33 -8.87 -3.45
C GLN A 38 -0.26 -7.84 -3.82
N ILE A 39 -0.53 -6.54 -3.58
CA ILE A 39 0.43 -5.46 -3.82
C ILE A 39 1.73 -5.73 -3.06
N TYR A 40 1.63 -6.12 -1.80
CA TYR A 40 2.80 -6.40 -0.97
C TYR A 40 3.59 -7.61 -1.49
N CYS A 41 2.92 -8.67 -1.93
CA CYS A 41 3.57 -9.85 -2.48
C CYS A 41 4.22 -9.56 -3.83
N GLU A 42 3.52 -8.88 -4.73
CA GLU A 42 4.02 -8.56 -6.08
C GLU A 42 5.17 -7.54 -6.04
N SER A 43 5.10 -6.55 -5.14
CA SER A 43 6.18 -5.56 -4.98
C SER A 43 7.49 -6.16 -4.45
N LYS A 44 7.43 -7.29 -3.75
CA LYS A 44 8.64 -8.01 -3.30
C LYS A 44 9.30 -8.84 -4.40
N ILE A 45 8.54 -9.23 -5.41
CA ILE A 45 9.02 -10.12 -6.49
C ILE A 45 9.68 -9.32 -7.60
N GLN A 46 9.28 -8.08 -7.80
CA GLN A 46 9.75 -7.23 -8.89
C GLN A 46 10.86 -6.28 -8.41
N ASP A 47 12.00 -6.43 -9.04
CA ASP A 47 13.18 -5.58 -9.04
C ASP A 47 13.68 -5.03 -7.68
N LYS A 48 14.90 -5.42 -7.35
CA LYS A 48 15.62 -4.95 -6.16
C LYS A 48 15.95 -3.45 -6.20
N ASP A 49 15.83 -2.81 -7.37
CA ASP A 49 16.22 -1.42 -7.59
C ASP A 49 15.03 -0.44 -7.60
N GLU A 50 13.80 -0.94 -7.65
CA GLU A 50 12.61 -0.09 -7.63
C GLU A 50 12.12 0.15 -6.20
N ASN A 51 11.86 1.42 -5.87
CA ASN A 51 11.26 1.80 -4.61
C ASN A 51 9.88 1.15 -4.45
N TRP A 52 9.61 0.58 -3.28
CA TRP A 52 8.36 -0.11 -2.96
C TRP A 52 7.10 0.70 -3.30
N TRP A 53 7.13 2.03 -3.06
CA TRP A 53 6.02 2.93 -3.36
C TRP A 53 5.69 2.98 -4.85
N SER A 54 6.72 3.00 -5.69
CA SER A 54 6.57 2.99 -7.15
C SER A 54 6.00 1.67 -7.64
N SER A 55 6.47 0.56 -7.10
CA SER A 55 5.95 -0.77 -7.40
C SER A 55 4.49 -0.92 -7.01
N ALA A 56 4.10 -0.42 -5.83
CA ALA A 56 2.73 -0.45 -5.36
C ALA A 56 1.78 0.34 -6.27
N LEU A 57 2.18 1.54 -6.69
CA LEU A 57 1.38 2.36 -7.62
C LEU A 57 1.23 1.69 -8.98
N ARG A 58 2.28 1.04 -9.49
CA ARG A 58 2.25 0.31 -10.75
C ARG A 58 1.29 -0.89 -10.68
N VAL A 59 1.34 -1.67 -9.61
CA VAL A 59 0.42 -2.81 -9.40
C VAL A 59 -1.04 -2.33 -9.34
N LEU A 60 -1.29 -1.18 -8.73
CA LEU A 60 -2.61 -0.56 -8.69
C LEU A 60 -3.02 0.09 -10.03
N ASN A 61 -2.12 0.11 -11.02
CA ASN A 61 -2.30 0.80 -12.30
C ASN A 61 -2.64 2.30 -12.10
N ILE A 62 -1.95 2.94 -11.15
CA ILE A 62 -2.11 4.36 -10.84
C ILE A 62 -0.95 5.12 -11.45
N ASP A 63 -1.29 6.04 -12.35
CA ASP A 63 -0.36 7.03 -12.89
C ASP A 63 -0.44 8.30 -12.05
N VAL A 64 0.72 8.90 -11.75
CA VAL A 64 0.83 10.03 -10.82
C VAL A 64 1.40 11.24 -11.53
N ASP A 65 0.58 12.28 -11.66
CA ASP A 65 1.01 13.61 -12.13
C ASP A 65 1.17 14.56 -10.93
N ILE A 66 2.41 14.94 -10.61
CA ILE A 66 2.71 15.82 -9.48
C ILE A 66 2.88 17.25 -9.95
N LYS A 67 2.03 18.15 -9.47
CA LYS A 67 2.11 19.58 -9.73
C LYS A 67 2.50 20.34 -8.47
N TYR A 68 3.64 21.00 -8.54
CA TYR A 68 4.10 21.88 -7.47
C TYR A 68 3.52 23.29 -7.67
N LEU A 69 2.71 23.72 -6.72
CA LEU A 69 2.05 25.05 -6.81
C LEU A 69 2.96 26.20 -6.36
N ASN A 70 3.92 25.94 -5.52
CA ASN A 70 4.89 26.89 -5.03
C ASN A 70 6.28 26.26 -5.04
N ASN A 71 7.32 27.09 -5.27
CA ASN A 71 8.72 26.63 -5.16
C ASN A 71 9.10 26.46 -3.68
N VAL A 72 8.44 25.52 -3.01
CA VAL A 72 8.74 25.19 -1.61
C VAL A 72 9.75 24.05 -1.62
N GLU A 73 10.93 24.30 -1.09
CA GLU A 73 11.93 23.27 -0.89
C GLU A 73 11.60 22.49 0.39
N VAL A 74 11.65 21.16 0.28
CA VAL A 74 11.51 20.29 1.45
C VAL A 74 12.82 20.33 2.24
N PRO A 75 12.79 20.62 3.54
CA PRO A 75 14.03 20.68 4.33
C PRO A 75 14.67 19.30 4.47
N GLU A 76 15.96 19.19 4.15
CA GLU A 76 16.72 17.94 4.21
C GLU A 76 17.15 17.54 5.64
N LYS A 77 17.28 18.49 6.54
CA LYS A 77 17.89 18.29 7.87
C LYS A 77 17.01 18.65 9.05
N GLU A 78 15.83 19.15 8.81
CA GLU A 78 14.89 19.57 9.85
C GLU A 78 13.76 18.56 10.01
N SER A 79 13.11 18.57 11.18
CA SER A 79 11.90 17.79 11.39
C SER A 79 10.77 18.30 10.50
N LEU A 80 10.12 17.41 9.78
CA LEU A 80 9.05 17.74 8.86
C LEU A 80 7.74 17.12 9.32
N ILE A 81 6.69 17.92 9.35
CA ILE A 81 5.31 17.45 9.53
C ILE A 81 4.58 17.63 8.21
N VAL A 82 4.12 16.53 7.64
CA VAL A 82 3.36 16.54 6.39
C VAL A 82 1.88 16.36 6.70
N VAL A 83 1.05 17.24 6.15
CA VAL A 83 -0.39 17.21 6.27
C VAL A 83 -1.01 17.06 4.89
N CYS A 84 -1.90 16.12 4.72
CA CYS A 84 -2.60 15.91 3.46
C CYS A 84 -4.07 15.53 3.69
N ASN A 85 -4.90 15.76 2.68
CA ASN A 85 -6.23 15.16 2.64
C ASN A 85 -6.10 13.66 2.43
N HIS A 86 -7.01 12.88 3.00
CA HIS A 86 -6.97 11.43 2.94
C HIS A 86 -8.32 10.81 2.48
N PRO A 87 -8.83 11.22 1.31
CA PRO A 87 -10.14 10.77 0.84
C PRO A 87 -10.14 9.33 0.32
N TYR A 88 -9.01 8.81 -0.14
CA TYR A 88 -8.88 7.49 -0.79
C TYR A 88 -8.18 6.43 0.05
N GLY A 89 -7.99 6.66 1.33
CA GLY A 89 -7.46 5.68 2.27
C GLY A 89 -6.02 5.27 1.96
N ILE A 90 -5.78 3.96 1.77
CA ILE A 90 -4.43 3.39 1.58
C ILE A 90 -3.70 4.00 0.38
N THR A 91 -4.41 4.34 -0.68
CA THR A 91 -3.84 4.93 -1.90
C THR A 91 -3.13 6.25 -1.60
N ASP A 92 -3.73 7.11 -0.78
CA ASP A 92 -3.12 8.39 -0.41
C ASP A 92 -1.83 8.20 0.39
N GLY A 93 -1.80 7.20 1.26
CA GLY A 93 -0.59 6.83 2.00
C GLY A 93 0.54 6.37 1.08
N ILE A 94 0.22 5.58 0.06
CA ILE A 94 1.19 5.11 -0.94
C ILE A 94 1.70 6.30 -1.78
N LEU A 95 0.81 7.19 -2.20
CA LEU A 95 1.18 8.41 -2.94
C LEU A 95 2.10 9.31 -2.12
N LEU A 96 1.76 9.55 -0.86
CA LEU A 96 2.57 10.35 0.04
C LEU A 96 3.95 9.73 0.25
N GLY A 97 4.02 8.42 0.47
CA GLY A 97 5.28 7.68 0.58
C GLY A 97 6.12 7.81 -0.68
N LYS A 98 5.50 7.76 -1.87
CA LYS A 98 6.19 7.98 -3.15
C LYS A 98 6.78 9.38 -3.26
N ILE A 99 6.00 10.41 -2.93
CA ILE A 99 6.46 11.81 -2.98
C ILE A 99 7.63 12.02 -2.03
N LEU A 100 7.51 11.57 -0.77
CA LEU A 100 8.56 11.74 0.24
C LEU A 100 9.81 10.90 -0.04
N SER A 101 9.72 9.86 -0.85
CA SER A 101 10.89 9.04 -1.22
C SER A 101 11.87 9.73 -2.16
N PHE A 102 11.55 10.91 -2.68
CA PHE A 102 12.46 11.73 -3.49
C PHE A 102 13.35 12.64 -2.63
N TYR A 103 13.06 12.76 -1.36
CA TYR A 103 13.78 13.61 -0.40
C TYR A 103 14.48 12.77 0.67
#